data_a03f0c6b3d2cb389b3e88e81714b8db7
#
_entry.id   a03f0c6b3d2cb389b3e88e81714b8db7
#
_cell.length_a   1.000
_cell.length_b   1.000
_cell.length_c   1.000
_cell.angle_alpha   90.00
_cell.angle_beta   90.00
_cell.angle_gamma   90.00
#
_symmetry.space_group_name_H-M   'P 1'
#
loop_
_entity.id
_entity.type
_entity.pdbx_description
1 polymer ?
#
loop_
_entity_poly.entity_id
_entity_poly.type
_entity_poly.pdbx_seq_one_letter_code
_entity_poly.pdbx_strand_id
1 'polypeptide(L)'
;TEVVSADYDDASATWTVTTLTGDGRTEQLSAKSVISAVGVLNRPKLPDIPGRDTFAGVALHTAQWDASLDLSGKKVVMIGTGASGQQVGPTIAPDVAQLTILQRSPHWVVPNPNYFAEVSDGMKWALAHIPSFARWYRFQLFWAFADGLHASLQVDPTWDDGGKSISQINARHRLYMERYLRAKLGEDTPLIEKVTPSYPPYGKRILIDNNWFDMLQRPNVELVTDQIAQIVPEG
;
A
#
# COMPACT_ATOMS: atom_id res chain seq x y z
N THR A 1 0.76 -2.89 -26.94
CA THR A 1 -0.13 -1.90 -27.58
C THR A 1 -0.63 -0.93 -26.52
N GLU A 2 -0.51 0.37 -26.75
CA GLU A 2 -1.00 1.44 -25.88
C GLU A 2 -2.27 2.03 -26.50
N VAL A 3 -3.30 2.30 -25.69
CA VAL A 3 -4.47 3.07 -26.11
C VAL A 3 -4.12 4.56 -25.98
N VAL A 4 -4.17 5.27 -27.11
CA VAL A 4 -3.81 6.70 -27.17
C VAL A 4 -5.04 7.58 -26.97
N SER A 5 -6.17 7.21 -27.60
CA SER A 5 -7.45 7.88 -27.41
C SER A 5 -8.63 6.91 -27.56
N ALA A 6 -9.76 7.31 -27.02
CA ALA A 6 -11.05 6.66 -27.24
C ALA A 6 -12.11 7.76 -27.38
N ASP A 7 -12.61 7.96 -28.59
CA ASP A 7 -13.50 9.04 -28.97
C ASP A 7 -14.88 8.46 -29.31
N TYR A 8 -15.93 8.98 -28.67
CA TYR A 8 -17.31 8.56 -28.92
C TYR A 8 -17.97 9.48 -29.94
N ASP A 9 -18.60 8.89 -30.94
CA ASP A 9 -19.42 9.59 -31.91
C ASP A 9 -20.91 9.34 -31.62
N ASP A 10 -21.62 10.39 -31.23
CA ASP A 10 -23.04 10.35 -30.91
C ASP A 10 -23.92 10.02 -32.12
N ALA A 11 -23.51 10.41 -33.32
CA ALA A 11 -24.30 10.20 -34.52
C ALA A 11 -24.36 8.73 -34.96
N SER A 12 -23.24 8.04 -34.86
CA SER A 12 -23.11 6.61 -35.18
C SER A 12 -23.28 5.70 -33.95
N ALA A 13 -23.32 6.26 -32.73
CA ALA A 13 -23.31 5.56 -31.46
C ALA A 13 -22.14 4.56 -31.35
N THR A 14 -20.94 4.96 -31.79
CA THR A 14 -19.75 4.11 -31.81
C THR A 14 -18.54 4.82 -31.22
N TRP A 15 -17.65 4.01 -30.67
CA TRP A 15 -16.32 4.45 -30.21
C TRP A 15 -15.30 4.21 -31.33
N THR A 16 -14.42 5.19 -31.53
CA THR A 16 -13.16 5.01 -32.27
C THR A 16 -12.02 4.97 -31.26
N VAL A 17 -11.37 3.81 -31.12
CA VAL A 17 -10.22 3.61 -30.22
C VAL A 17 -8.95 3.64 -31.05
N THR A 18 -8.08 4.60 -30.77
CA THR A 18 -6.77 4.73 -31.41
C THR A 18 -5.71 4.06 -30.54
N THR A 19 -4.94 3.17 -31.13
CA THR A 19 -3.88 2.43 -30.42
C THR A 19 -2.52 2.66 -31.10
N LEU A 20 -1.45 2.60 -30.27
CA LEU A 20 -0.07 2.61 -30.73
C LEU A 20 0.56 1.23 -30.47
N THR A 21 1.02 0.57 -31.50
CA THR A 21 1.71 -0.72 -31.39
C THR A 21 3.17 -0.56 -31.01
N GLY A 22 3.81 -1.63 -30.51
CA GLY A 22 5.20 -1.60 -30.05
C GLY A 22 6.23 -1.27 -31.14
N ASP A 23 5.86 -1.42 -32.41
CA ASP A 23 6.64 -1.03 -33.60
C ASP A 23 6.34 0.39 -34.09
N GLY A 24 5.56 1.16 -33.32
CA GLY A 24 5.26 2.57 -33.59
C GLY A 24 4.13 2.82 -34.57
N ARG A 25 3.40 1.80 -35.02
CA ARG A 25 2.24 1.97 -35.90
C ARG A 25 0.99 2.35 -35.12
N THR A 26 0.18 3.22 -35.71
CA THR A 26 -1.13 3.59 -35.17
C THR A 26 -2.21 2.76 -35.86
N GLU A 27 -3.10 2.17 -35.05
CA GLU A 27 -4.27 1.42 -35.53
C GLU A 27 -5.54 2.02 -34.93
N GLN A 28 -6.64 1.94 -35.67
CA GLN A 28 -7.96 2.35 -35.20
C GLN A 28 -8.93 1.17 -35.15
N LEU A 29 -9.64 1.07 -34.04
CA LEU A 29 -10.67 0.05 -33.80
C LEU A 29 -12.00 0.75 -33.59
N SER A 30 -13.06 0.25 -34.22
CA SER A 30 -14.42 0.70 -33.97
C SER A 30 -15.17 -0.28 -33.07
N ALA A 31 -15.86 0.24 -32.05
CA ALA A 31 -16.62 -0.58 -31.09
C ALA A 31 -17.88 0.15 -30.62
N LYS A 32 -18.92 -0.62 -30.31
CA LYS A 32 -20.15 -0.07 -29.71
C LYS A 32 -19.99 0.25 -28.22
N SER A 33 -19.05 -0.40 -27.55
CA SER A 33 -18.80 -0.22 -26.13
C SER A 33 -17.32 -0.39 -25.83
N VAL A 34 -16.79 0.42 -24.92
CA VAL A 34 -15.42 0.33 -24.40
C VAL A 34 -15.48 0.08 -22.91
N ILE A 35 -14.79 -0.96 -22.45
CA ILE A 35 -14.65 -1.30 -21.04
C ILE A 35 -13.22 -0.98 -20.62
N SER A 36 -13.05 0.05 -19.79
CA SER A 36 -11.74 0.38 -19.22
C SER A 36 -11.46 -0.47 -17.98
N ALA A 37 -10.47 -1.34 -18.09
CA ALA A 37 -10.01 -2.21 -16.99
C ALA A 37 -8.52 -2.02 -16.68
N VAL A 38 -8.01 -0.80 -16.88
CA VAL A 38 -6.58 -0.45 -16.76
C VAL A 38 -6.06 -0.44 -15.31
N GLY A 39 -6.96 -0.41 -14.32
CA GLY A 39 -6.61 -0.27 -12.92
C GLY A 39 -6.21 1.17 -12.54
N VAL A 40 -6.24 1.46 -11.24
CA VAL A 40 -5.96 2.81 -10.70
C VAL A 40 -4.47 3.04 -10.41
N LEU A 41 -3.63 2.02 -10.44
CA LEU A 41 -2.21 2.06 -10.07
C LEU A 41 -1.29 1.64 -11.21
N ASN A 42 -1.72 1.73 -12.47
CA ASN A 42 -0.95 1.25 -13.61
C ASN A 42 0.19 2.18 -14.06
N ARG A 43 0.15 3.46 -13.68
CA ARG A 43 1.22 4.43 -13.98
C ARG A 43 1.86 4.94 -12.70
N PRO A 44 3.19 4.76 -12.52
CA PRO A 44 3.90 5.31 -11.37
C PRO A 44 3.88 6.84 -11.43
N LYS A 45 3.72 7.49 -10.26
CA LYS A 45 3.85 8.92 -10.10
C LYS A 45 4.97 9.20 -9.12
N LEU A 46 6.04 9.79 -9.59
CA LEU A 46 7.12 10.26 -8.76
C LEU A 46 6.72 11.57 -8.06
N PRO A 47 7.18 11.80 -6.81
CA PRO A 47 6.94 13.06 -6.12
C PRO A 47 7.68 14.21 -6.81
N ASP A 48 7.08 15.40 -6.77
CA ASP A 48 7.70 16.63 -7.23
C ASP A 48 8.56 17.21 -6.09
N ILE A 49 9.81 16.77 -6.03
CA ILE A 49 10.80 17.20 -5.04
C ILE A 49 11.93 17.91 -5.77
N PRO A 50 12.29 19.15 -5.34
CA PRO A 50 13.43 19.87 -5.93
C PRO A 50 14.69 19.02 -5.93
N GLY A 51 15.43 19.03 -7.05
CA GLY A 51 16.69 18.30 -7.19
C GLY A 51 16.58 16.81 -7.50
N ARG A 52 15.38 16.24 -7.55
CA ARG A 52 15.17 14.79 -7.82
C ARG A 52 15.96 14.29 -9.03
N ASP A 53 15.95 15.05 -10.11
CA ASP A 53 16.56 14.64 -11.38
C ASP A 53 18.09 14.88 -11.42
N THR A 54 18.66 15.46 -10.35
CA THR A 54 20.11 15.69 -10.21
C THR A 54 20.79 14.61 -9.36
N PHE A 55 20.03 13.72 -8.74
CA PHE A 55 20.57 12.63 -7.91
C PHE A 55 21.47 11.72 -8.76
N ALA A 56 22.72 11.56 -8.33
CA ALA A 56 23.72 10.77 -9.05
C ALA A 56 23.62 9.25 -8.78
N GLY A 57 22.87 8.85 -7.77
CA GLY A 57 22.65 7.45 -7.44
C GLY A 57 21.49 6.81 -8.22
N VAL A 58 21.19 5.57 -7.89
CA VAL A 58 20.05 4.85 -8.50
C VAL A 58 18.76 5.30 -7.84
N ALA A 59 17.82 5.79 -8.64
CA ALA A 59 16.46 6.12 -8.20
C ALA A 59 15.44 5.31 -9.01
N LEU A 60 14.49 4.69 -8.32
CA LEU A 60 13.43 3.90 -8.96
C LEU A 60 12.09 4.03 -8.23
N HIS A 61 11.02 3.79 -8.94
CA HIS A 61 9.70 3.61 -8.35
C HIS A 61 9.44 2.11 -8.12
N THR A 62 8.81 1.74 -7.00
CA THR A 62 8.54 0.33 -6.66
C THR A 62 7.75 -0.44 -7.73
N ALA A 63 6.94 0.24 -8.55
CA ALA A 63 6.26 -0.35 -9.70
C ALA A 63 7.20 -0.66 -10.90
N GLN A 64 8.43 -0.17 -10.87
CA GLN A 64 9.46 -0.35 -11.90
C GLN A 64 10.73 -0.90 -11.25
N TRP A 65 10.56 -1.89 -10.38
CA TRP A 65 11.66 -2.50 -9.66
C TRP A 65 12.62 -3.23 -10.60
N ASP A 66 13.90 -2.88 -10.51
CA ASP A 66 14.96 -3.61 -11.21
C ASP A 66 15.44 -4.78 -10.34
N ALA A 67 15.09 -5.99 -10.76
CA ALA A 67 15.45 -7.21 -10.03
C ALA A 67 16.98 -7.51 -10.07
N SER A 68 17.73 -6.86 -10.93
CA SER A 68 19.19 -7.01 -11.01
C SER A 68 19.93 -6.09 -10.04
N LEU A 69 19.22 -5.14 -9.39
CA LEU A 69 19.82 -4.18 -8.49
C LEU A 69 20.22 -4.85 -7.16
N ASP A 70 21.53 -4.86 -6.89
CA ASP A 70 22.07 -5.30 -5.61
C ASP A 70 22.10 -4.11 -4.62
N LEU A 71 21.34 -4.23 -3.55
CA LEU A 71 21.26 -3.26 -2.46
C LEU A 71 22.17 -3.60 -1.27
N SER A 72 22.90 -4.71 -1.31
CA SER A 72 23.74 -5.18 -0.21
C SER A 72 24.77 -4.12 0.18
N GLY A 73 24.77 -3.75 1.45
CA GLY A 73 25.68 -2.77 2.01
C GLY A 73 25.49 -1.32 1.53
N LYS A 74 24.40 -1.03 0.80
CA LYS A 74 24.08 0.33 0.34
C LYS A 74 23.36 1.13 1.42
N LYS A 75 23.48 2.45 1.36
CA LYS A 75 22.58 3.38 2.06
C LYS A 75 21.38 3.62 1.16
N VAL A 76 20.19 3.33 1.66
CA VAL A 76 18.94 3.42 0.91
C VAL A 76 18.00 4.41 1.57
N VAL A 77 17.44 5.31 0.79
CA VAL A 77 16.35 6.19 1.22
C VAL A 77 15.05 5.72 0.57
N MET A 78 14.04 5.46 1.38
CA MET A 78 12.71 5.06 0.93
C MET A 78 11.72 6.19 1.22
N ILE A 79 11.10 6.75 0.17
CA ILE A 79 10.12 7.82 0.30
C ILE A 79 8.71 7.21 0.30
N GLY A 80 8.05 7.31 1.45
CA GLY A 80 6.68 6.86 1.65
C GLY A 80 6.56 5.50 2.36
N THR A 81 5.48 5.37 3.12
CA THR A 81 5.17 4.22 4.00
C THR A 81 3.82 3.57 3.63
N GLY A 82 3.40 3.67 2.35
CA GLY A 82 2.22 2.98 1.84
C GLY A 82 2.45 1.48 1.69
N ALA A 83 1.47 0.76 1.13
CA ALA A 83 1.48 -0.69 1.01
C ALA A 83 2.76 -1.27 0.37
N SER A 84 3.30 -0.61 -0.66
CA SER A 84 4.56 -1.03 -1.29
C SER A 84 5.75 -0.80 -0.36
N GLY A 85 5.84 0.38 0.28
CA GLY A 85 6.93 0.68 1.22
C GLY A 85 6.94 -0.28 2.41
N GLN A 86 5.77 -0.63 2.95
CA GLN A 86 5.66 -1.60 4.06
C GLN A 86 6.04 -3.04 3.66
N GLN A 87 6.02 -3.38 2.38
CA GLN A 87 6.50 -4.67 1.91
C GLN A 87 8.00 -4.64 1.55
N VAL A 88 8.44 -3.57 0.91
CA VAL A 88 9.84 -3.41 0.49
C VAL A 88 10.75 -3.22 1.70
N GLY A 89 10.39 -2.31 2.63
CA GLY A 89 11.22 -1.98 3.78
C GLY A 89 11.70 -3.19 4.59
N PRO A 90 10.80 -4.05 5.12
CA PRO A 90 11.19 -5.25 5.86
C PRO A 90 12.03 -6.24 5.05
N THR A 91 11.81 -6.26 3.71
CA THR A 91 12.53 -7.17 2.81
C THR A 91 13.99 -6.75 2.62
N ILE A 92 14.25 -5.44 2.43
CA ILE A 92 15.61 -4.96 2.14
C ILE A 92 16.41 -4.58 3.38
N ALA A 93 15.75 -4.25 4.50
CA ALA A 93 16.41 -3.80 5.71
C ALA A 93 17.51 -4.74 6.26
N PRO A 94 17.41 -6.09 6.12
CA PRO A 94 18.49 -6.99 6.53
C PRO A 94 19.78 -6.82 5.75
N ASP A 95 19.73 -6.45 4.48
CA ASP A 95 20.85 -6.52 3.54
C ASP A 95 21.52 -5.15 3.35
N VAL A 96 20.79 -4.04 3.57
CA VAL A 96 21.32 -2.70 3.38
C VAL A 96 22.17 -2.23 4.58
N ALA A 97 23.17 -1.39 4.33
CA ALA A 97 23.96 -0.78 5.41
C ALA A 97 23.11 0.17 6.27
N GLN A 98 22.22 0.94 5.62
CA GLN A 98 21.29 1.85 6.29
C GLN A 98 20.03 2.00 5.45
N LEU A 99 18.87 2.00 6.10
CA LEU A 99 17.57 2.30 5.50
C LEU A 99 16.99 3.54 6.19
N THR A 100 16.92 4.66 5.49
CA THR A 100 16.23 5.87 5.95
C THR A 100 14.84 5.92 5.31
N ILE A 101 13.81 5.97 6.13
CA ILE A 101 12.41 5.96 5.68
C ILE A 101 11.81 7.35 5.90
N LEU A 102 11.42 8.01 4.83
CA LEU A 102 10.79 9.33 4.87
C LEU A 102 9.27 9.18 4.87
N GLN A 103 8.66 9.50 6.01
CA GLN A 103 7.23 9.33 6.24
C GLN A 103 6.51 10.67 6.33
N ARG A 104 5.59 10.93 5.41
CA ARG A 104 4.70 12.09 5.50
C ARG A 104 3.57 11.90 6.52
N SER A 105 2.99 10.70 6.56
CA SER A 105 1.92 10.35 7.50
C SER A 105 1.85 8.84 7.69
N PRO A 106 1.68 8.36 8.93
CA PRO A 106 1.60 6.94 9.23
C PRO A 106 0.31 6.30 8.70
N HIS A 107 0.30 4.97 8.67
CA HIS A 107 -0.88 4.17 8.35
C HIS A 107 -1.34 3.37 9.57
N TRP A 108 -2.67 3.14 9.66
CA TRP A 108 -3.20 2.13 10.54
C TRP A 108 -2.80 0.75 10.05
N VAL A 109 -2.25 -0.05 10.95
CA VAL A 109 -1.72 -1.39 10.65
C VAL A 109 -2.37 -2.40 11.59
N VAL A 110 -2.80 -3.53 11.02
CA VAL A 110 -3.39 -4.64 11.77
C VAL A 110 -2.51 -5.88 11.71
N PRO A 111 -2.50 -6.71 12.76
CA PRO A 111 -1.80 -7.98 12.71
C PRO A 111 -2.49 -8.97 11.76
N ASN A 112 -1.69 -9.82 11.14
CA ASN A 112 -2.14 -11.05 10.53
C ASN A 112 -1.23 -12.20 10.98
N PRO A 113 -1.64 -13.02 11.95
CA PRO A 113 -0.80 -14.08 12.50
C PRO A 113 -0.44 -15.14 11.46
N ASN A 114 -1.18 -15.21 10.35
CA ASN A 114 -0.95 -16.16 9.27
C ASN A 114 -0.21 -15.55 8.06
N TYR A 115 0.31 -14.33 8.18
CA TYR A 115 0.92 -13.63 7.02
C TYR A 115 2.06 -14.44 6.39
N PHE A 116 2.90 -15.05 7.22
CA PHE A 116 4.04 -15.88 6.80
C PHE A 116 3.78 -17.39 6.97
N ALA A 117 2.58 -17.76 7.41
CA ALA A 117 2.26 -19.16 7.63
C ALA A 117 2.05 -19.89 6.31
N GLU A 118 2.62 -21.08 6.21
CA GLU A 118 2.32 -21.99 5.11
C GLU A 118 0.88 -22.50 5.21
N VAL A 119 0.21 -22.60 4.07
CA VAL A 119 -1.12 -23.23 4.02
C VAL A 119 -0.93 -24.73 4.26
N SER A 120 -1.52 -25.26 5.34
CA SER A 120 -1.41 -26.66 5.69
C SER A 120 -1.95 -27.59 4.60
N ASP A 121 -1.39 -28.79 4.50
CA ASP A 121 -1.83 -29.77 3.49
C ASP A 121 -3.29 -30.19 3.69
N GLY A 122 -3.78 -30.24 4.93
CA GLY A 122 -5.20 -30.45 5.22
C GLY A 122 -6.09 -29.35 4.65
N MET A 123 -5.67 -28.08 4.74
CA MET A 123 -6.40 -26.95 4.15
C MET A 123 -6.37 -27.01 2.62
N LYS A 124 -5.19 -27.30 2.02
CA LYS A 124 -5.05 -27.51 0.57
C LYS A 124 -5.97 -28.60 0.07
N TRP A 125 -5.98 -29.73 0.80
CA TRP A 125 -6.85 -30.86 0.49
C TRP A 125 -8.34 -30.50 0.59
N ALA A 126 -8.74 -29.82 1.68
CA ALA A 126 -10.13 -29.38 1.88
C ALA A 126 -10.61 -28.43 0.79
N LEU A 127 -9.78 -27.45 0.41
CA LEU A 127 -10.08 -26.51 -0.68
C LEU A 127 -10.28 -27.21 -2.03
N ALA A 128 -9.54 -28.30 -2.28
CA ALA A 128 -9.57 -29.06 -3.54
C ALA A 128 -10.70 -30.09 -3.59
N HIS A 129 -11.05 -30.74 -2.45
CA HIS A 129 -11.88 -31.95 -2.47
C HIS A 129 -13.23 -31.80 -1.78
N ILE A 130 -13.39 -30.85 -0.83
CA ILE A 130 -14.69 -30.68 -0.17
C ILE A 130 -15.58 -29.76 -1.03
N PRO A 131 -16.75 -30.23 -1.51
CA PRO A 131 -17.66 -29.41 -2.30
C PRO A 131 -18.04 -28.12 -1.59
N SER A 132 -17.97 -27.00 -2.31
CA SER A 132 -18.29 -25.64 -1.85
C SER A 132 -17.41 -25.09 -0.72
N PHE A 133 -16.42 -25.83 -0.19
CA PHE A 133 -15.56 -25.35 0.91
C PHE A 133 -14.79 -24.07 0.49
N ALA A 134 -14.21 -24.04 -0.68
CA ALA A 134 -13.52 -22.85 -1.19
C ALA A 134 -14.44 -21.63 -1.34
N ARG A 135 -15.69 -21.83 -1.75
CA ARG A 135 -16.70 -20.76 -1.85
C ARG A 135 -17.08 -20.23 -0.48
N TRP A 136 -17.31 -21.14 0.48
CA TRP A 136 -17.64 -20.79 1.85
C TRP A 136 -16.48 -20.06 2.54
N TYR A 137 -15.27 -20.55 2.41
CA TYR A 137 -14.07 -19.90 2.95
C TYR A 137 -13.90 -18.49 2.37
N ARG A 138 -14.04 -18.35 1.05
CA ARG A 138 -13.99 -17.03 0.40
C ARG A 138 -15.11 -16.09 0.88
N PHE A 139 -16.31 -16.63 1.06
CA PHE A 139 -17.45 -15.85 1.58
C PHE A 139 -17.19 -15.35 3.01
N GLN A 140 -16.63 -16.18 3.89
CA GLN A 140 -16.28 -15.76 5.25
C GLN A 140 -15.25 -14.62 5.24
N LEU A 141 -14.22 -14.71 4.41
CA LEU A 141 -13.23 -13.64 4.26
C LEU A 141 -13.89 -12.36 3.72
N PHE A 142 -14.68 -12.46 2.68
CA PHE A 142 -15.41 -11.32 2.11
C PHE A 142 -16.32 -10.68 3.16
N TRP A 143 -17.12 -11.47 3.87
CA TRP A 143 -18.02 -10.98 4.91
C TRP A 143 -17.27 -10.22 6.01
N ALA A 144 -16.19 -10.78 6.51
CA ALA A 144 -15.41 -10.18 7.59
C ALA A 144 -14.80 -8.83 7.19
N PHE A 145 -14.32 -8.70 5.93
CA PHE A 145 -13.65 -7.49 5.43
C PHE A 145 -14.54 -6.51 4.65
N ALA A 146 -15.80 -6.86 4.44
CA ALA A 146 -16.80 -5.99 3.81
C ALA A 146 -17.93 -5.67 4.79
N ASP A 147 -18.96 -6.50 4.82
CA ASP A 147 -20.17 -6.23 5.62
C ASP A 147 -19.88 -6.20 7.13
N GLY A 148 -18.97 -7.05 7.62
CA GLY A 148 -18.55 -7.05 9.01
C GLY A 148 -17.88 -5.75 9.46
N LEU A 149 -17.27 -5.00 8.52
CA LEU A 149 -16.68 -3.70 8.80
C LEU A 149 -17.62 -2.52 8.56
N HIS A 150 -18.75 -2.72 7.89
CA HIS A 150 -19.62 -1.62 7.47
C HIS A 150 -20.02 -0.69 8.62
N ALA A 151 -20.41 -1.25 9.75
CA ALA A 151 -20.80 -0.46 10.93
C ALA A 151 -19.66 0.44 11.47
N SER A 152 -18.41 0.02 11.32
CA SER A 152 -17.26 0.82 11.75
C SER A 152 -16.92 1.98 10.82
N LEU A 153 -17.49 1.99 9.62
CA LEU A 153 -17.32 3.03 8.60
C LEU A 153 -18.44 4.08 8.64
N GLN A 154 -19.47 3.85 9.46
CA GLN A 154 -20.58 4.80 9.61
C GLN A 154 -20.22 5.90 10.61
N VAL A 155 -20.45 7.15 10.20
CA VAL A 155 -20.29 8.32 11.08
C VAL A 155 -21.49 8.37 12.03
N ASP A 156 -21.20 8.42 13.33
CA ASP A 156 -22.19 8.75 14.36
C ASP A 156 -22.10 10.25 14.67
N PRO A 157 -23.09 11.05 14.29
CA PRO A 157 -23.06 12.50 14.49
C PRO A 157 -23.12 12.93 15.97
N THR A 158 -23.44 12.00 16.86
CA THR A 158 -23.49 12.25 18.33
C THR A 158 -22.17 11.86 19.02
N TRP A 159 -21.26 11.20 18.29
CA TRP A 159 -19.98 10.76 18.82
C TRP A 159 -18.93 11.88 18.77
N ASP A 160 -18.31 12.16 19.90
CA ASP A 160 -17.19 13.09 20.00
C ASP A 160 -16.07 12.53 20.88
N ASP A 161 -14.90 12.34 20.28
CA ASP A 161 -13.66 11.99 20.95
C ASP A 161 -12.49 12.90 20.50
N GLY A 162 -12.82 14.11 20.06
CA GLY A 162 -11.85 15.07 19.50
C GLY A 162 -11.39 14.69 18.10
N GLY A 163 -12.23 14.01 17.32
CA GLY A 163 -11.96 13.65 15.92
C GLY A 163 -11.03 12.47 15.72
N LYS A 164 -10.71 11.74 16.79
CA LYS A 164 -9.82 10.56 16.73
C LYS A 164 -10.51 9.34 16.12
N SER A 165 -11.83 9.28 16.20
CA SER A 165 -12.66 8.26 15.57
C SER A 165 -14.01 8.84 15.14
N ILE A 166 -14.79 8.09 14.36
CA ILE A 166 -16.06 8.55 13.77
C ILE A 166 -17.30 7.93 14.44
N SER A 167 -17.10 6.96 15.32
CA SER A 167 -18.14 6.29 16.09
C SER A 167 -17.52 5.44 17.21
N GLN A 168 -18.34 4.97 18.15
CA GLN A 168 -17.89 4.08 19.21
C GLN A 168 -17.26 2.77 18.68
N ILE A 169 -17.78 2.21 17.59
CA ILE A 169 -17.21 1.00 16.97
C ILE A 169 -15.86 1.31 16.34
N ASN A 170 -15.75 2.42 15.63
CA ASN A 170 -14.50 2.89 15.04
C ASN A 170 -13.43 3.14 16.12
N ALA A 171 -13.82 3.73 17.26
CA ALA A 171 -12.93 3.94 18.42
C ALA A 171 -12.40 2.62 19.00
N ARG A 172 -13.22 1.55 19.02
CA ARG A 172 -12.74 0.22 19.44
C ARG A 172 -11.69 -0.35 18.51
N HIS A 173 -11.86 -0.14 17.19
CA HIS A 173 -10.86 -0.54 16.20
C HIS A 173 -9.56 0.26 16.36
N ARG A 174 -9.67 1.58 16.63
CA ARG A 174 -8.51 2.41 16.97
C ARG A 174 -7.75 1.83 18.15
N LEU A 175 -8.46 1.57 19.26
CA LEU A 175 -7.86 1.03 20.47
C LEU A 175 -7.17 -0.34 20.23
N TYR A 176 -7.78 -1.19 19.40
CA TYR A 176 -7.18 -2.47 19.02
C TYR A 176 -5.85 -2.29 18.30
N MET A 177 -5.79 -1.39 17.31
CA MET A 177 -4.58 -1.12 16.53
C MET A 177 -3.50 -0.41 17.37
N GLU A 178 -3.89 0.51 18.24
CA GLU A 178 -2.95 1.16 19.18
C GLU A 178 -2.35 0.16 20.18
N ARG A 179 -3.14 -0.76 20.70
CA ARG A 179 -2.63 -1.83 21.58
C ARG A 179 -1.64 -2.74 20.85
N TYR A 180 -1.96 -3.10 19.60
CA TYR A 180 -1.06 -3.89 18.79
C TYR A 180 0.28 -3.18 18.55
N LEU A 181 0.23 -1.92 18.17
CA LEU A 181 1.39 -1.07 17.94
C LEU A 181 2.27 -0.99 19.19
N ARG A 182 1.68 -0.73 20.37
CA ARG A 182 2.40 -0.68 21.65
C ARG A 182 2.98 -2.04 22.04
N ALA A 183 2.27 -3.11 21.82
CA ALA A 183 2.76 -4.47 22.06
C ALA A 183 3.98 -4.80 21.20
N LYS A 184 4.08 -4.24 19.99
CA LYS A 184 5.20 -4.44 19.07
C LYS A 184 6.41 -3.54 19.40
N LEU A 185 6.18 -2.28 19.71
CA LEU A 185 7.25 -1.29 19.86
C LEU A 185 7.68 -1.02 21.31
N GLY A 186 6.87 -1.44 22.29
CA GLY A 186 7.00 -1.03 23.70
C GLY A 186 6.19 0.24 24.01
N GLU A 187 5.93 0.49 25.30
CA GLU A 187 5.02 1.57 25.73
C GLU A 187 5.62 2.97 25.60
N ASP A 188 6.92 3.13 25.80
CA ASP A 188 7.59 4.42 25.98
C ASP A 188 8.66 4.73 24.91
N THR A 189 8.45 4.26 23.68
CA THR A 189 9.39 4.54 22.59
C THR A 189 8.97 5.78 21.78
N PRO A 190 9.93 6.62 21.35
CA PRO A 190 9.66 7.76 20.44
C PRO A 190 9.03 7.35 19.12
N LEU A 191 9.18 6.09 18.71
CA LEU A 191 8.55 5.57 17.49
C LEU A 191 7.02 5.60 17.56
N ILE A 192 6.41 5.43 18.76
CA ILE A 192 4.96 5.42 18.92
C ILE A 192 4.31 6.69 18.35
N GLU A 193 4.87 7.86 18.67
CA GLU A 193 4.35 9.14 18.17
C GLU A 193 4.46 9.22 16.64
N LYS A 194 5.59 8.75 16.09
CA LYS A 194 5.85 8.78 14.65
C LYS A 194 4.93 7.85 13.87
N VAL A 195 4.53 6.70 14.43
CA VAL A 195 3.77 5.67 13.71
C VAL A 195 2.28 5.63 14.06
N THR A 196 1.81 6.41 15.05
CA THR A 196 0.40 6.49 15.41
C THR A 196 -0.32 7.51 14.51
N PRO A 197 -1.31 7.09 13.71
CA PRO A 197 -2.08 8.03 12.88
C PRO A 197 -2.92 9.00 13.71
N SER A 198 -2.94 10.26 13.29
CA SER A 198 -3.80 11.31 13.87
C SER A 198 -5.24 11.27 13.37
N TYR A 199 -5.51 10.55 12.29
CA TYR A 199 -6.82 10.44 11.65
C TYR A 199 -7.55 9.16 12.09
N PRO A 200 -8.90 9.11 11.98
CA PRO A 200 -9.69 7.94 12.33
C PRO A 200 -9.29 6.68 11.56
N PRO A 201 -9.44 5.48 12.15
CA PRO A 201 -9.37 4.22 11.41
C PRO A 201 -10.19 4.27 10.12
N TYR A 202 -9.66 3.65 9.06
CA TYR A 202 -10.25 3.62 7.71
C TYR A 202 -10.26 4.96 6.96
N GLY A 203 -9.77 6.05 7.53
CA GLY A 203 -9.54 7.30 6.81
C GLY A 203 -8.52 7.16 5.66
N LYS A 204 -7.67 6.14 5.75
CA LYS A 204 -6.88 5.57 4.65
C LYS A 204 -7.02 4.05 4.67
N ARG A 205 -6.63 3.37 3.58
CA ARG A 205 -6.60 1.90 3.56
C ARG A 205 -5.73 1.39 4.70
N ILE A 206 -6.27 0.51 5.52
CA ILE A 206 -5.53 -0.21 6.57
C ILE A 206 -4.53 -1.16 5.91
N LEU A 207 -3.35 -1.26 6.49
CA LEU A 207 -2.30 -2.15 6.04
C LEU A 207 -2.17 -3.34 7.00
N ILE A 208 -1.63 -4.44 6.49
CA ILE A 208 -1.36 -5.65 7.28
C ILE A 208 0.11 -5.64 7.65
N ASP A 209 0.42 -5.86 8.93
CA ASP A 209 1.80 -5.95 9.38
C ASP A 209 2.50 -7.19 8.80
N ASN A 210 3.63 -6.94 8.18
CA ASN A 210 4.53 -7.94 7.62
C ASN A 210 5.96 -7.77 8.19
N ASN A 211 6.07 -7.61 9.50
CA ASN A 211 7.28 -7.24 10.23
C ASN A 211 7.70 -5.78 10.05
N TRP A 212 6.77 -4.89 9.70
CA TRP A 212 7.03 -3.46 9.57
C TRP A 212 7.53 -2.85 10.89
N PHE A 213 6.81 -3.13 11.99
CA PHE A 213 7.21 -2.61 13.29
C PHE A 213 8.50 -3.24 13.83
N ASP A 214 8.73 -4.52 13.53
CA ASP A 214 9.98 -5.20 13.90
C ASP A 214 11.16 -4.63 13.11
N MET A 215 10.95 -4.29 11.83
CA MET A 215 11.96 -3.65 10.98
C MET A 215 12.33 -2.25 11.50
N LEU A 216 11.36 -1.44 11.94
CA LEU A 216 11.61 -0.09 12.46
C LEU A 216 12.49 -0.06 13.74
N GLN A 217 12.62 -1.18 14.43
CA GLN A 217 13.47 -1.32 15.63
C GLN A 217 14.90 -1.75 15.31
N ARG A 218 15.22 -2.00 14.05
CA ARG A 218 16.59 -2.40 13.66
C ARG A 218 17.55 -1.20 13.78
N PRO A 219 18.79 -1.44 14.23
CA PRO A 219 19.78 -0.35 14.44
C PRO A 219 20.20 0.34 13.13
N ASN A 220 20.00 -0.30 11.97
CA ASN A 220 20.29 0.26 10.67
C ASN A 220 19.07 0.89 9.98
N VAL A 221 17.94 1.07 10.70
CA VAL A 221 16.73 1.67 10.16
C VAL A 221 16.40 2.94 10.90
N GLU A 222 16.11 4.00 10.16
CA GLU A 222 15.70 5.30 10.68
C GLU A 222 14.38 5.75 10.06
N LEU A 223 13.41 6.12 10.91
CA LEU A 223 12.16 6.73 10.48
C LEU A 223 12.19 8.24 10.69
N VAL A 224 12.15 8.99 9.58
CA VAL A 224 12.15 10.45 9.54
C VAL A 224 10.78 10.95 9.13
N THR A 225 10.24 11.91 9.89
CA THR A 225 8.92 12.51 9.67
C THR A 225 8.99 13.96 9.19
N ASP A 226 10.19 14.50 9.09
CA ASP A 226 10.43 15.85 8.60
C ASP A 226 10.12 15.98 7.11
N GLN A 227 9.85 17.20 6.68
CA GLN A 227 9.60 17.49 5.27
C GLN A 227 10.89 17.39 4.45
N ILE A 228 10.78 16.79 3.27
CA ILE A 228 11.87 16.76 2.32
C ILE A 228 11.98 18.16 1.69
N ALA A 229 13.08 18.85 1.93
CA ALA A 229 13.33 20.16 1.34
C ALA A 229 13.79 20.03 -0.12
N GLN A 230 14.77 19.14 -0.35
CA GLN A 230 15.32 18.87 -1.68
C GLN A 230 16.09 17.54 -1.70
N ILE A 231 16.39 17.05 -2.89
CA ILE A 231 17.34 15.97 -3.13
C ILE A 231 18.59 16.61 -3.72
N VAL A 232 19.77 16.25 -3.19
CA VAL A 232 21.06 16.70 -3.71
C VAL A 232 21.75 15.57 -4.49
N PRO A 233 22.79 15.88 -5.32
CA PRO A 233 23.42 14.84 -6.14
C PRO A 233 23.98 13.65 -5.35
N GLU A 234 24.39 13.88 -4.13
CA GLU A 234 24.96 12.87 -3.24
C GLU A 234 23.90 12.10 -2.42
N GLY A 235 22.66 12.60 -2.37
CA GLY A 235 21.53 11.99 -1.66
C GLY A 235 21.07 12.72 -0.41
#